data_ba749b0a9dd08b754cf238d1372b8df6
#
_entry.id   ba749b0a9dd08b754cf238d1372b8df6
#
_cell.length_a   1.000
_cell.length_b   1.000
_cell.length_c   1.000
_cell.angle_alpha   90.00
_cell.angle_beta   90.00
_cell.angle_gamma   90.00
#
_symmetry.space_group_name_H-M   'P 1'
#
loop_
_entity.id
_entity.type
_entity.pdbx_description
1 polymer ?
#
loop_
_entity_poly.entity_id
_entity_poly.type
_entity_poly.pdbx_seq_one_letter_code
_entity_poly.pdbx_strand_id
1 'polypeptide(L)'
;FHSLVQSLPAGHLHGRTVLVGADCFPSNHFLLNGMAEAHGFTLKTVAFRQGAAHVEDEDFLNDWTPDVGLALLTWVSSTTSHRINLPQMVAHGRRMGSLIGVDITQAAGLLPFDVSAPEVDFAVSTSLKWMCGTPGAGVLYLSPRLIAHCQPELRGWFSQDNPFNWDITRFAYAPDIRRFDNGTPGVMAALASLPALDWHAAQDQAHILAHNRKLTARLIDAADDLGLPLLTPRPETKRGGSIMVRLPDALPAPQVVATLRA
;
A
#
# COMPACT_ATOMS: atom_id res chain seq x y z
N PHE A 1 3.26 8.51 -4.82
CA PHE A 1 3.14 7.29 -5.67
C PHE A 1 3.22 7.64 -7.15
N HIS A 2 2.50 8.66 -7.66
CA HIS A 2 2.59 9.11 -9.06
C HIS A 2 4.04 9.30 -9.52
N SER A 3 4.83 10.12 -8.80
CA SER A 3 6.24 10.38 -9.14
C SER A 3 7.10 9.12 -9.18
N LEU A 4 6.76 8.10 -8.38
CA LEU A 4 7.44 6.81 -8.42
C LEU A 4 7.14 6.07 -9.73
N VAL A 5 5.86 5.91 -10.08
CA VAL A 5 5.47 5.13 -11.28
C VAL A 5 6.04 5.76 -12.56
N GLN A 6 5.94 7.09 -12.69
CA GLN A 6 6.50 7.79 -13.87
C GLN A 6 8.04 7.83 -13.89
N SER A 7 8.71 7.62 -12.76
CA SER A 7 10.17 7.64 -12.67
C SER A 7 10.84 6.32 -13.03
N LEU A 8 10.06 5.26 -13.21
CA LEU A 8 10.59 3.95 -13.58
C LEU A 8 11.36 4.01 -14.88
N PRO A 9 12.36 3.15 -15.09
CA PRO A 9 13.19 3.20 -16.30
C PRO A 9 12.36 3.30 -17.58
N ALA A 10 12.79 4.15 -18.50
CA ALA A 10 12.09 4.37 -19.77
C ALA A 10 11.81 3.03 -20.47
N GLY A 11 10.56 2.83 -20.86
CA GLY A 11 10.10 1.59 -21.50
C GLY A 11 9.83 0.41 -20.55
N HIS A 12 10.09 0.54 -19.24
CA HIS A 12 9.84 -0.58 -18.31
C HIS A 12 8.37 -1.01 -18.26
N LEU A 13 7.45 -0.05 -18.33
CA LEU A 13 6.00 -0.32 -18.33
C LEU A 13 5.39 -0.26 -19.74
N HIS A 14 6.05 0.40 -20.71
CA HIS A 14 5.50 0.56 -22.04
C HIS A 14 5.26 -0.78 -22.75
N GLY A 15 4.02 -1.00 -23.22
CA GLY A 15 3.60 -2.26 -23.81
C GLY A 15 3.43 -3.42 -22.84
N ARG A 16 3.57 -3.17 -21.54
CA ARG A 16 3.42 -4.19 -20.48
C ARG A 16 2.17 -3.94 -19.63
N THR A 17 1.89 -4.87 -18.75
CA THR A 17 0.75 -4.83 -17.82
C THR A 17 1.18 -4.30 -16.45
N VAL A 18 0.36 -3.43 -15.86
CA VAL A 18 0.37 -3.12 -14.43
C VAL A 18 -0.79 -3.87 -13.79
N LEU A 19 -0.51 -4.73 -12.81
CA LEU A 19 -1.48 -5.64 -12.17
C LEU A 19 -1.86 -5.13 -10.78
N VAL A 20 -3.18 -5.05 -10.52
CA VAL A 20 -3.76 -4.67 -9.21
C VAL A 20 -4.94 -5.58 -8.86
N GLY A 21 -5.27 -5.70 -7.57
CA GLY A 21 -6.53 -6.35 -7.15
C GLY A 21 -7.72 -5.39 -7.20
N ALA A 22 -8.93 -5.89 -7.42
CA ALA A 22 -10.17 -5.12 -7.38
C ALA A 22 -10.48 -4.57 -5.97
N ASP A 23 -9.83 -5.08 -4.93
CA ASP A 23 -9.89 -4.60 -3.55
C ASP A 23 -8.74 -3.64 -3.17
N CYS A 24 -7.96 -3.17 -4.15
CA CYS A 24 -6.99 -2.12 -3.93
C CYS A 24 -7.68 -0.81 -3.51
N PHE A 25 -6.95 0.07 -2.84
CA PHE A 25 -7.52 1.36 -2.47
C PHE A 25 -7.84 2.19 -3.73
N PRO A 26 -9.05 2.78 -3.84
CA PRO A 26 -9.53 3.40 -5.08
C PRO A 26 -8.58 4.43 -5.68
N SER A 27 -7.89 5.23 -4.85
CA SER A 27 -6.94 6.24 -5.35
C SER A 27 -5.77 5.62 -6.11
N ASN A 28 -5.32 4.41 -5.73
CA ASN A 28 -4.26 3.71 -6.46
C ASN A 28 -4.74 3.28 -7.85
N HIS A 29 -5.96 2.75 -7.94
CA HIS A 29 -6.56 2.37 -9.21
C HIS A 29 -6.81 3.58 -10.11
N PHE A 30 -7.42 4.65 -9.57
CA PHE A 30 -7.69 5.86 -10.34
C PHE A 30 -6.41 6.48 -10.89
N LEU A 31 -5.36 6.54 -10.07
CA LEU A 31 -4.06 7.04 -10.50
C LEU A 31 -3.48 6.21 -11.64
N LEU A 32 -3.39 4.89 -11.46
CA LEU A 32 -2.82 3.99 -12.46
C LEU A 32 -3.64 4.01 -13.76
N ASN A 33 -4.97 4.05 -13.65
CA ASN A 33 -5.84 4.14 -14.83
C ASN A 33 -5.62 5.46 -15.59
N GLY A 34 -5.46 6.58 -14.88
CA GLY A 34 -5.16 7.87 -15.50
C GLY A 34 -3.77 7.95 -16.12
N MET A 35 -2.81 7.15 -15.65
CA MET A 35 -1.45 7.09 -16.18
C MET A 35 -1.29 6.11 -17.36
N ALA A 36 -2.18 5.13 -17.49
CA ALA A 36 -2.03 4.01 -18.42
C ALA A 36 -1.80 4.44 -19.86
N GLU A 37 -2.63 5.35 -20.39
CA GLU A 37 -2.51 5.86 -21.74
C GLU A 37 -1.21 6.66 -21.96
N ALA A 38 -0.93 7.59 -21.05
CA ALA A 38 0.23 8.48 -21.15
C ALA A 38 1.56 7.73 -21.07
N HIS A 39 1.62 6.63 -20.31
CA HIS A 39 2.83 5.83 -20.13
C HIS A 39 2.84 4.52 -20.93
N GLY A 40 1.78 4.27 -21.73
CA GLY A 40 1.70 3.16 -22.68
C GLY A 40 1.67 1.77 -22.03
N PHE A 41 1.09 1.63 -20.84
CA PHE A 41 0.86 0.33 -20.20
C PHE A 41 -0.63 -0.03 -20.15
N THR A 42 -0.93 -1.31 -19.97
CA THR A 42 -2.29 -1.79 -19.73
C THR A 42 -2.52 -1.97 -18.22
N LEU A 43 -3.54 -1.34 -17.66
CA LEU A 43 -3.96 -1.64 -16.28
C LEU A 43 -4.86 -2.87 -16.28
N LYS A 44 -4.41 -3.96 -15.62
CA LYS A 44 -5.19 -5.18 -15.41
C LYS A 44 -5.64 -5.25 -13.95
N THR A 45 -6.94 -5.40 -13.74
CA THR A 45 -7.53 -5.54 -12.41
C THR A 45 -8.01 -6.96 -12.20
N VAL A 46 -7.44 -7.66 -11.23
CA VAL A 46 -7.88 -9.00 -10.83
C VAL A 46 -9.23 -8.89 -10.15
N ALA A 47 -10.24 -9.52 -10.73
CA ALA A 47 -11.62 -9.42 -10.29
C ALA A 47 -11.90 -10.26 -9.02
N PHE A 48 -12.98 -9.92 -8.32
CA PHE A 48 -13.55 -10.79 -7.28
C PHE A 48 -14.17 -12.05 -7.93
N ARG A 49 -14.01 -13.21 -7.29
CA ARG A 49 -14.87 -14.37 -7.56
C ARG A 49 -16.32 -14.02 -7.22
N GLN A 50 -17.26 -14.67 -7.89
CA GLN A 50 -18.68 -14.47 -7.60
C GLN A 50 -18.95 -14.75 -6.10
N GLY A 51 -19.52 -13.77 -5.42
CA GLY A 51 -19.83 -13.83 -3.98
C GLY A 51 -18.64 -13.63 -3.03
N ALA A 52 -17.41 -13.49 -3.54
CA ALA A 52 -16.25 -13.16 -2.71
C ALA A 52 -16.27 -11.69 -2.27
N ALA A 53 -15.69 -11.42 -1.10
CA ALA A 53 -15.58 -10.08 -0.55
C ALA A 53 -14.18 -9.46 -0.76
N HIS A 54 -13.20 -10.25 -1.18
CA HIS A 54 -11.82 -9.85 -1.48
C HIS A 54 -11.28 -10.68 -2.65
N VAL A 55 -10.16 -10.26 -3.22
CA VAL A 55 -9.43 -11.01 -4.24
C VAL A 55 -8.67 -12.15 -3.55
N GLU A 56 -8.83 -13.37 -4.02
CA GLU A 56 -8.08 -14.51 -3.50
C GLU A 56 -6.65 -14.53 -4.04
N ASP A 57 -5.71 -14.99 -3.21
CA ASP A 57 -4.29 -15.10 -3.60
C ASP A 57 -4.11 -15.87 -4.93
N GLU A 58 -4.86 -16.94 -5.12
CA GLU A 58 -4.80 -17.79 -6.32
C GLU A 58 -5.25 -17.05 -7.57
N ASP A 59 -6.29 -16.20 -7.49
CA ASP A 59 -6.78 -15.42 -8.64
C ASP A 59 -5.75 -14.42 -9.08
N PHE A 60 -5.09 -13.77 -8.09
CA PHE A 60 -4.01 -12.85 -8.36
C PHE A 60 -2.82 -13.55 -9.05
N LEU A 61 -2.43 -14.73 -8.55
CA LEU A 61 -1.35 -15.53 -9.14
C LEU A 61 -1.68 -16.04 -10.55
N ASN A 62 -2.92 -16.44 -10.81
CA ASN A 62 -3.36 -16.91 -12.12
C ASN A 62 -3.36 -15.80 -13.18
N ASP A 63 -3.67 -14.59 -12.77
CA ASP A 63 -3.68 -13.40 -13.64
C ASP A 63 -2.30 -12.79 -13.85
N TRP A 64 -1.30 -13.21 -13.07
CA TRP A 64 0.06 -12.68 -13.10
C TRP A 64 0.95 -13.44 -14.07
N THR A 65 1.07 -12.93 -15.27
CA THR A 65 1.80 -13.49 -16.40
C THR A 65 3.13 -12.74 -16.66
N PRO A 66 4.05 -13.25 -17.50
CA PRO A 66 5.35 -12.62 -17.74
C PRO A 66 5.29 -11.22 -18.39
N ASP A 67 4.15 -10.81 -18.97
CA ASP A 67 3.95 -9.46 -19.50
C ASP A 67 3.71 -8.42 -18.38
N VAL A 68 3.44 -8.85 -17.14
CA VAL A 68 3.29 -7.93 -16.01
C VAL A 68 4.62 -7.27 -15.68
N GLY A 69 4.71 -5.97 -15.95
CA GLY A 69 5.90 -5.14 -15.62
C GLY A 69 5.93 -4.72 -14.16
N LEU A 70 4.76 -4.48 -13.59
CA LEU A 70 4.59 -4.06 -12.20
C LEU A 70 3.35 -4.72 -11.61
N ALA A 71 3.47 -5.33 -10.44
CA ALA A 71 2.34 -5.67 -9.59
C ALA A 71 2.32 -4.75 -8.37
N LEU A 72 1.19 -4.04 -8.17
CA LEU A 72 0.94 -3.29 -6.95
C LEU A 72 0.05 -4.12 -6.04
N LEU A 73 0.63 -4.65 -4.99
CA LEU A 73 -0.03 -5.52 -4.01
C LEU A 73 -0.64 -4.68 -2.89
N THR A 74 -1.93 -4.82 -2.64
CA THR A 74 -2.56 -4.35 -1.40
C THR A 74 -2.35 -5.42 -0.33
N TRP A 75 -1.38 -5.20 0.58
CA TRP A 75 -1.05 -6.23 1.56
C TRP A 75 -2.21 -6.57 2.50
N VAL A 76 -2.94 -5.52 2.92
CA VAL A 76 -4.17 -5.67 3.72
C VAL A 76 -5.27 -4.83 3.09
N SER A 77 -6.37 -5.47 2.71
CA SER A 77 -7.53 -4.80 2.11
C SER A 77 -8.20 -3.84 3.10
N SER A 78 -8.54 -2.64 2.62
CA SER A 78 -9.28 -1.62 3.39
C SER A 78 -10.75 -2.00 3.61
N THR A 79 -11.32 -2.89 2.78
CA THR A 79 -12.75 -3.21 2.77
C THR A 79 -13.08 -4.46 3.58
N THR A 80 -12.14 -5.40 3.68
CA THR A 80 -12.38 -6.69 4.35
C THR A 80 -11.33 -7.03 5.39
N SER A 81 -10.24 -6.25 5.44
CA SER A 81 -9.06 -6.59 6.24
C SER A 81 -8.39 -7.91 5.81
N HIS A 82 -8.72 -8.45 4.62
CA HIS A 82 -8.02 -9.60 4.06
C HIS A 82 -6.54 -9.27 3.89
N ARG A 83 -5.67 -10.20 4.30
CA ARG A 83 -4.22 -10.11 4.20
C ARG A 83 -3.71 -11.19 3.26
N ILE A 84 -3.13 -10.77 2.14
CA ILE A 84 -2.54 -11.67 1.14
C ILE A 84 -1.28 -12.36 1.68
N ASN A 85 -0.93 -13.49 1.09
CA ASN A 85 0.35 -14.18 1.34
C ASN A 85 1.48 -13.48 0.59
N LEU A 86 2.03 -12.42 1.18
CA LEU A 86 3.06 -11.59 0.56
C LEU A 86 4.31 -12.39 0.12
N PRO A 87 4.88 -13.33 0.92
CA PRO A 87 6.00 -14.15 0.47
C PRO A 87 5.71 -14.93 -0.81
N GLN A 88 4.52 -15.51 -0.94
CA GLN A 88 4.11 -16.24 -2.14
C GLN A 88 3.98 -15.32 -3.35
N MET A 89 3.37 -14.14 -3.18
CA MET A 89 3.24 -13.13 -4.22
C MET A 89 4.60 -12.66 -4.72
N VAL A 90 5.50 -12.31 -3.79
CA VAL A 90 6.86 -11.87 -4.14
C VAL A 90 7.64 -12.96 -4.87
N ALA A 91 7.59 -14.19 -4.39
CA ALA A 91 8.26 -15.31 -5.05
C ALA A 91 7.72 -15.55 -6.48
N HIS A 92 6.42 -15.39 -6.69
CA HIS A 92 5.80 -15.48 -8.03
C HIS A 92 6.26 -14.33 -8.92
N GLY A 93 6.13 -13.10 -8.46
CA GLY A 93 6.50 -11.92 -9.24
C GLY A 93 7.96 -11.89 -9.64
N ARG A 94 8.86 -12.38 -8.78
CA ARG A 94 10.29 -12.55 -9.13
C ARG A 94 10.49 -13.55 -10.28
N ARG A 95 9.73 -14.66 -10.30
CA ARG A 95 9.78 -15.62 -11.43
C ARG A 95 9.24 -15.01 -12.72
N MET A 96 8.24 -14.12 -12.64
CA MET A 96 7.66 -13.43 -13.80
C MET A 96 8.50 -12.25 -14.28
N GLY A 97 9.53 -11.83 -13.52
CA GLY A 97 10.37 -10.68 -13.86
C GLY A 97 9.68 -9.33 -13.68
N SER A 98 8.69 -9.27 -12.79
CA SER A 98 7.95 -8.05 -12.48
C SER A 98 8.59 -7.26 -11.35
N LEU A 99 8.43 -5.93 -11.36
CA LEU A 99 8.60 -5.11 -10.16
C LEU A 99 7.44 -5.36 -9.20
N ILE A 100 7.73 -5.32 -7.91
CA ILE A 100 6.78 -5.61 -6.85
C ILE A 100 6.67 -4.40 -5.93
N GLY A 101 5.54 -3.72 -6.01
CA GLY A 101 5.15 -2.66 -5.10
C GLY A 101 4.14 -3.15 -4.08
N VAL A 102 4.21 -2.64 -2.85
CA VAL A 102 3.30 -3.03 -1.78
C VAL A 102 2.69 -1.79 -1.14
N ASP A 103 1.37 -1.72 -1.14
CA ASP A 103 0.62 -0.78 -0.29
C ASP A 103 0.46 -1.43 1.09
N ILE A 104 1.17 -0.87 2.07
CA ILE A 104 1.17 -1.32 3.47
C ILE A 104 0.30 -0.45 4.38
N THR A 105 -0.53 0.42 3.81
CA THR A 105 -1.30 1.43 4.56
C THR A 105 -2.15 0.84 5.68
N GLN A 106 -2.80 -0.30 5.47
CA GLN A 106 -3.64 -0.94 6.48
C GLN A 106 -2.86 -1.91 7.39
N ALA A 107 -1.54 -1.94 7.28
CA ALA A 107 -0.66 -2.82 8.04
C ALA A 107 0.40 -2.07 8.85
N ALA A 108 1.00 -1.02 8.26
CA ALA A 108 2.09 -0.25 8.87
C ALA A 108 1.67 0.37 10.21
N GLY A 109 2.43 0.08 11.26
CA GLY A 109 2.13 0.44 12.65
C GLY A 109 1.42 -0.66 13.46
N LEU A 110 0.88 -1.71 12.79
CA LEU A 110 0.21 -2.83 13.46
C LEU A 110 0.86 -4.17 13.16
N LEU A 111 1.04 -4.50 11.88
CA LEU A 111 1.66 -5.76 11.46
C LEU A 111 3.16 -5.57 11.26
N PRO A 112 4.01 -6.50 11.73
CA PRO A 112 5.42 -6.47 11.42
C PRO A 112 5.64 -6.52 9.90
N PHE A 113 6.44 -5.59 9.39
CA PHE A 113 6.79 -5.53 7.97
C PHE A 113 8.30 -5.29 7.83
N ASP A 114 8.97 -6.20 7.13
CA ASP A 114 10.38 -6.08 6.79
C ASP A 114 10.50 -6.00 5.26
N VAL A 115 11.05 -4.91 4.75
CA VAL A 115 11.21 -4.67 3.30
C VAL A 115 12.18 -5.65 2.64
N SER A 116 12.98 -6.34 3.43
CA SER A 116 13.99 -7.32 2.98
C SER A 116 13.50 -8.78 3.07
N ALA A 117 12.39 -9.03 3.77
CA ALA A 117 11.89 -10.38 4.04
C ALA A 117 10.37 -10.53 3.92
N PRO A 118 9.80 -10.70 2.71
CA PRO A 118 10.47 -10.83 1.41
C PRO A 118 10.91 -9.48 0.83
N GLU A 119 12.01 -9.47 0.09
CA GLU A 119 12.49 -8.26 -0.57
C GLU A 119 11.48 -7.75 -1.60
N VAL A 120 11.01 -6.51 -1.40
CA VAL A 120 10.11 -5.80 -2.31
C VAL A 120 10.85 -4.66 -3.02
N ASP A 121 10.37 -4.24 -4.19
CA ASP A 121 11.01 -3.15 -4.93
C ASP A 121 10.65 -1.79 -4.34
N PHE A 122 9.40 -1.62 -3.90
CA PHE A 122 8.97 -0.44 -3.16
C PHE A 122 7.80 -0.75 -2.23
N ALA A 123 7.65 0.08 -1.21
CA ALA A 123 6.48 0.08 -0.34
C ALA A 123 5.97 1.51 -0.12
N VAL A 124 4.65 1.65 -0.03
CA VAL A 124 3.97 2.93 0.20
C VAL A 124 2.99 2.83 1.34
N SER A 125 2.87 3.90 2.12
CA SER A 125 1.87 4.03 3.17
C SER A 125 1.55 5.50 3.44
N THR A 126 0.31 5.78 3.82
CA THR A 126 0.01 7.01 4.56
C THR A 126 0.28 6.81 6.05
N SER A 127 0.64 7.88 6.77
CA SER A 127 0.89 7.80 8.22
C SER A 127 -0.41 7.82 9.06
N LEU A 128 -1.53 8.24 8.50
CA LEU A 128 -2.76 8.57 9.25
C LEU A 128 -3.60 7.37 9.72
N LYS A 129 -3.22 6.14 9.36
CA LYS A 129 -3.94 4.92 9.76
C LYS A 129 -3.36 4.35 11.07
N TRP A 130 -2.86 3.13 11.03
CA TRP A 130 -2.32 2.45 12.22
C TRP A 130 -1.01 3.07 12.75
N MET A 131 -0.28 3.85 11.93
CA MET A 131 0.85 4.63 12.43
C MET A 131 0.43 5.86 13.24
N CYS A 132 -0.86 6.20 13.30
CA CYS A 132 -1.42 7.32 14.07
C CYS A 132 -0.80 8.70 13.78
N GLY A 133 -0.21 8.87 12.60
CA GLY A 133 0.34 10.14 12.15
C GLY A 133 -0.73 11.08 11.57
N THR A 134 -0.30 12.19 11.02
CA THR A 134 -1.19 13.24 10.50
C THR A 134 -1.50 13.05 9.01
N PRO A 135 -2.64 13.57 8.52
CA PRO A 135 -2.88 13.70 7.09
C PRO A 135 -1.78 14.50 6.39
N GLY A 136 -1.40 14.08 5.17
CA GLY A 136 -0.36 14.74 4.39
C GLY A 136 1.05 14.19 4.60
N ALA A 137 1.27 13.34 5.62
CA ALA A 137 2.50 12.57 5.79
C ALA A 137 2.30 11.12 5.31
N GLY A 138 3.39 10.52 4.86
CA GLY A 138 3.42 9.12 4.42
C GLY A 138 4.84 8.60 4.33
N VAL A 139 4.97 7.33 4.03
CA VAL A 139 6.25 6.64 3.86
C VAL A 139 6.36 6.11 2.44
N LEU A 140 7.50 6.35 1.83
CA LEU A 140 7.92 5.76 0.58
C LEU A 140 9.26 5.05 0.81
N TYR A 141 9.27 3.73 0.64
CA TYR A 141 10.48 2.94 0.55
C TYR A 141 10.74 2.54 -0.90
N LEU A 142 11.96 2.67 -1.36
CA LEU A 142 12.46 2.06 -2.58
C LEU A 142 13.68 1.21 -2.27
N SER A 143 13.77 0.05 -2.90
CA SER A 143 14.98 -0.75 -2.81
C SER A 143 16.18 0.01 -3.41
N PRO A 144 17.40 -0.16 -2.88
CA PRO A 144 18.59 0.49 -3.41
C PRO A 144 18.80 0.22 -4.91
N ARG A 145 18.43 -1.00 -5.35
CA ARG A 145 18.48 -1.40 -6.75
C ARG A 145 17.54 -0.55 -7.61
N LEU A 146 16.30 -0.29 -7.14
CA LEU A 146 15.33 0.47 -7.90
C LEU A 146 15.66 1.96 -7.92
N ILE A 147 16.07 2.54 -6.79
CA ILE A 147 16.44 3.97 -6.69
C ILE A 147 17.46 4.35 -7.75
N ALA A 148 18.49 3.54 -7.98
CA ALA A 148 19.55 3.84 -8.93
C ALA A 148 19.05 4.08 -10.35
N HIS A 149 17.91 3.51 -10.71
CA HIS A 149 17.32 3.57 -12.05
C HIS A 149 16.14 4.53 -12.17
N CYS A 150 15.57 5.01 -11.06
CA CYS A 150 14.44 5.94 -11.10
C CYS A 150 14.88 7.34 -11.52
N GLN A 151 14.13 7.94 -12.44
CA GLN A 151 14.35 9.30 -12.95
C GLN A 151 13.06 10.12 -12.87
N PRO A 152 12.70 10.69 -11.69
CA PRO A 152 11.50 11.50 -11.55
C PRO A 152 11.48 12.67 -12.53
N GLU A 153 10.36 12.84 -13.25
CA GLU A 153 10.19 13.98 -14.19
C GLU A 153 10.05 15.31 -13.45
N LEU A 154 9.42 15.28 -12.28
CA LEU A 154 9.31 16.44 -11.40
C LEU A 154 10.67 16.71 -10.77
N ARG A 155 11.42 17.65 -11.38
CA ARG A 155 12.74 18.06 -10.93
C ARG A 155 12.65 19.42 -10.26
N GLY A 156 13.29 19.51 -9.10
CA GLY A 156 13.43 20.76 -8.39
C GLY A 156 14.80 20.83 -7.72
N TRP A 157 15.05 21.91 -7.00
CA TRP A 157 16.36 22.14 -6.41
C TRP A 157 16.72 21.11 -5.32
N PHE A 158 15.72 20.52 -4.60
CA PHE A 158 15.96 19.46 -3.61
C PHE A 158 16.15 18.07 -4.22
N SER A 159 15.77 17.84 -5.48
CA SER A 159 16.01 16.53 -6.15
C SER A 159 17.44 16.37 -6.67
N GLN A 160 18.26 17.42 -6.57
CA GLN A 160 19.66 17.42 -7.01
C GLN A 160 20.59 16.78 -5.98
N ASP A 161 21.77 16.36 -6.45
CA ASP A 161 22.90 15.92 -5.64
C ASP A 161 23.37 17.02 -4.67
N ASN A 162 23.35 18.26 -5.12
CA ASN A 162 23.60 19.45 -4.32
C ASN A 162 22.46 20.47 -4.52
N PRO A 163 21.53 20.62 -3.55
CA PRO A 163 20.43 21.58 -3.63
C PRO A 163 20.85 23.03 -3.81
N PHE A 164 22.06 23.38 -3.37
CA PHE A 164 22.60 24.73 -3.46
C PHE A 164 23.47 24.97 -4.70
N ASN A 165 23.46 24.05 -5.65
CA ASN A 165 24.03 24.30 -6.98
C ASN A 165 23.09 25.19 -7.80
N TRP A 166 23.52 26.43 -8.11
CA TRP A 166 22.76 27.42 -8.86
C TRP A 166 23.07 27.43 -10.36
N ASP A 167 23.89 26.50 -10.83
CA ASP A 167 24.15 26.34 -12.25
C ASP A 167 22.97 25.67 -12.95
N ILE A 168 22.12 26.46 -13.61
CA ILE A 168 20.92 26.00 -14.32
C ILE A 168 21.21 25.13 -15.56
N THR A 169 22.46 25.07 -15.98
CA THR A 169 22.90 24.25 -17.11
C THR A 169 23.28 22.82 -16.69
N ARG A 170 23.38 22.56 -15.39
CA ARG A 170 23.76 21.27 -14.84
C ARG A 170 22.70 20.75 -13.88
N PHE A 171 22.22 19.56 -14.16
CA PHE A 171 21.34 18.80 -13.26
C PHE A 171 21.88 17.38 -13.06
N ALA A 172 21.99 16.94 -11.81
CA ALA A 172 22.27 15.56 -11.45
C ALA A 172 21.34 15.16 -10.32
N TYR A 173 20.72 13.99 -10.42
CA TYR A 173 19.85 13.50 -9.34
C TYR A 173 20.63 13.21 -8.06
N ALA A 174 20.01 13.46 -6.91
CA ALA A 174 20.47 12.92 -5.65
C ALA A 174 20.65 11.41 -5.75
N PRO A 175 21.71 10.84 -5.15
CA PRO A 175 22.01 9.40 -5.24
C PRO A 175 21.01 8.52 -4.48
N ASP A 176 20.17 9.12 -3.64
CA ASP A 176 19.23 8.48 -2.73
C ASP A 176 17.78 8.90 -2.99
N ILE A 177 16.89 8.62 -2.03
CA ILE A 177 15.45 8.89 -2.11
C ILE A 177 15.12 10.38 -2.29
N ARG A 178 16.02 11.29 -1.94
CA ARG A 178 15.84 12.74 -2.13
C ARG A 178 15.64 13.11 -3.60
N ARG A 179 16.00 12.27 -4.57
CA ARG A 179 15.65 12.49 -5.99
C ARG A 179 14.17 12.66 -6.25
N PHE A 180 13.31 12.23 -5.29
CA PHE A 180 11.85 12.39 -5.36
C PHE A 180 11.35 13.69 -4.71
N ASP A 181 12.22 14.44 -4.05
CA ASP A 181 11.90 15.79 -3.61
C ASP A 181 11.90 16.73 -4.83
N ASN A 182 11.06 17.75 -4.83
CA ASN A 182 11.02 18.73 -5.90
C ASN A 182 11.40 20.13 -5.40
N GLY A 183 10.46 20.86 -4.86
CA GLY A 183 10.72 22.16 -4.23
C GLY A 183 11.14 21.99 -2.77
N THR A 184 11.00 23.06 -1.99
CA THR A 184 11.19 23.01 -0.55
C THR A 184 10.25 21.97 0.05
N PRO A 185 10.76 20.98 0.81
CA PRO A 185 9.93 19.93 1.40
C PRO A 185 8.85 20.48 2.33
N GLY A 186 7.63 19.94 2.20
CA GLY A 186 6.52 20.24 3.11
C GLY A 186 6.68 19.49 4.42
N VAL A 187 7.47 20.06 5.36
CA VAL A 187 7.89 19.36 6.59
C VAL A 187 6.81 19.28 7.68
N MET A 188 5.78 20.13 7.65
CA MET A 188 4.84 20.26 8.78
C MET A 188 4.09 18.97 9.11
N ALA A 189 3.57 18.27 8.11
CA ALA A 189 2.86 17.01 8.34
C ALA A 189 3.79 15.90 8.86
N ALA A 190 5.04 15.86 8.37
CA ALA A 190 6.02 14.91 8.84
C ALA A 190 6.39 15.21 10.31
N LEU A 191 6.70 16.47 10.66
CA LEU A 191 7.01 16.88 12.03
C LEU A 191 5.85 16.60 12.99
N ALA A 192 4.61 16.90 12.59
CA ALA A 192 3.43 16.63 13.39
C ALA A 192 3.16 15.13 13.58
N SER A 193 3.73 14.26 12.73
CA SER A 193 3.63 12.79 12.87
C SER A 193 4.73 12.20 13.78
N LEU A 194 5.81 12.93 14.09
CA LEU A 194 6.92 12.42 14.91
C LEU A 194 6.48 11.86 16.27
N PRO A 195 5.60 12.54 17.06
CA PRO A 195 5.18 11.98 18.35
C PRO A 195 4.54 10.60 18.24
N ALA A 196 3.77 10.35 17.18
CA ALA A 196 3.16 9.04 16.94
C ALA A 196 4.20 8.01 16.53
N LEU A 197 5.15 8.37 15.67
CA LEU A 197 6.26 7.49 15.27
C LEU A 197 7.18 7.16 16.43
N ASP A 198 7.50 8.14 17.29
CA ASP A 198 8.31 7.96 18.51
C ASP A 198 7.58 7.02 19.49
N TRP A 199 6.25 7.17 19.62
CA TRP A 199 5.46 6.24 20.42
C TRP A 199 5.57 4.82 19.87
N HIS A 200 5.41 4.60 18.56
CA HIS A 200 5.57 3.28 17.94
C HIS A 200 6.98 2.72 18.14
N ALA A 201 8.02 3.55 18.01
CA ALA A 201 9.40 3.12 18.21
C ALA A 201 9.69 2.70 19.66
N ALA A 202 8.95 3.24 20.63
CA ALA A 202 9.07 2.91 22.03
C ALA A 202 8.23 1.68 22.45
N GLN A 203 7.35 1.17 21.59
CA GLN A 203 6.50 0.02 21.90
C GLN A 203 7.09 -1.28 21.36
N ASP A 204 6.75 -2.39 22.03
CA ASP A 204 6.89 -3.73 21.46
C ASP A 204 5.75 -3.98 20.45
N GLN A 205 6.11 -4.09 19.18
CA GLN A 205 5.15 -4.30 18.09
C GLN A 205 4.38 -5.62 18.25
N ALA A 206 4.99 -6.65 18.82
CA ALA A 206 4.31 -7.91 19.12
C ALA A 206 3.21 -7.70 20.15
N HIS A 207 3.44 -6.83 21.15
CA HIS A 207 2.45 -6.48 22.16
C HIS A 207 1.26 -5.72 21.55
N ILE A 208 1.52 -4.74 20.69
CA ILE A 208 0.47 -4.00 19.96
C ILE A 208 -0.40 -4.97 19.15
N LEU A 209 0.22 -5.87 18.41
CA LEU A 209 -0.50 -6.87 17.62
C LEU A 209 -1.31 -7.80 18.48
N ALA A 210 -0.74 -8.32 19.56
CA ALA A 210 -1.44 -9.21 20.48
C ALA A 210 -2.66 -8.52 21.12
N HIS A 211 -2.53 -7.24 21.49
CA HIS A 211 -3.65 -6.45 22.01
C HIS A 211 -4.76 -6.29 20.94
N ASN A 212 -4.40 -5.94 19.71
CA ASN A 212 -5.37 -5.87 18.61
C ASN A 212 -6.07 -7.22 18.39
N ARG A 213 -5.33 -8.34 18.41
CA ARG A 213 -5.90 -9.68 18.26
C ARG A 213 -6.94 -10.01 19.35
N LYS A 214 -6.64 -9.62 20.58
CA LYS A 214 -7.57 -9.77 21.72
C LYS A 214 -8.86 -8.96 21.53
N LEU A 215 -8.76 -7.72 21.03
CA LEU A 215 -9.93 -6.88 20.75
C LEU A 215 -10.74 -7.42 19.57
N THR A 216 -10.05 -7.80 18.47
CA THR A 216 -10.73 -8.32 17.28
C THR A 216 -11.36 -9.69 17.49
N ALA A 217 -10.82 -10.54 18.38
CA ALA A 217 -11.47 -11.79 18.78
C ALA A 217 -12.83 -11.50 19.42
N ARG A 218 -12.90 -10.54 20.36
CA ARG A 218 -14.17 -10.14 20.98
C ARG A 218 -15.20 -9.62 19.97
N LEU A 219 -14.76 -8.92 18.92
CA LEU A 219 -15.67 -8.47 17.85
C LEU A 219 -16.16 -9.64 17.01
N ILE A 220 -15.31 -10.64 16.75
CA ILE A 220 -15.70 -11.86 16.04
C ILE A 220 -16.75 -12.64 16.86
N ASP A 221 -16.48 -12.86 18.15
CA ASP A 221 -17.41 -13.55 19.05
C ASP A 221 -18.77 -12.82 19.10
N ALA A 222 -18.76 -11.49 19.24
CA ALA A 222 -20.00 -10.70 19.24
C ALA A 222 -20.75 -10.76 17.89
N ALA A 223 -20.03 -10.81 16.76
CA ALA A 223 -20.64 -10.98 15.45
C ALA A 223 -21.30 -12.36 15.31
N ASP A 224 -20.67 -13.41 15.84
CA ASP A 224 -21.22 -14.76 15.87
C ASP A 224 -22.46 -14.85 16.75
N ASP A 225 -22.44 -14.28 17.94
CA ASP A 225 -23.60 -14.21 18.84
C ASP A 225 -24.80 -13.49 18.23
N LEU A 226 -24.53 -12.49 17.39
CA LEU A 226 -25.55 -11.73 16.66
C LEU A 226 -25.93 -12.35 15.30
N GLY A 227 -25.31 -13.44 14.89
CA GLY A 227 -25.53 -14.08 13.60
C GLY A 227 -25.11 -13.21 12.39
N LEU A 228 -24.15 -12.29 12.58
CA LEU A 228 -23.65 -11.41 11.51
C LEU A 228 -22.52 -12.09 10.74
N PRO A 229 -22.68 -12.30 9.41
CA PRO A 229 -21.61 -12.90 8.60
C PRO A 229 -20.37 -12.01 8.57
N LEU A 230 -19.19 -12.62 8.80
CA LEU A 230 -17.91 -11.94 8.66
C LEU A 230 -17.52 -11.82 7.19
N LEU A 231 -17.06 -10.62 6.79
CA LEU A 231 -16.37 -10.39 5.52
C LEU A 231 -14.85 -10.54 5.71
N THR A 232 -14.35 -10.30 6.91
CA THR A 232 -12.95 -10.49 7.29
C THR A 232 -12.64 -11.98 7.46
N PRO A 233 -11.53 -12.49 6.89
CA PRO A 233 -11.09 -13.86 7.16
C PRO A 233 -10.84 -14.13 8.64
N ARG A 234 -11.29 -15.29 9.14
CA ARG A 234 -11.11 -15.67 10.55
C ARG A 234 -9.66 -15.95 10.96
N PRO A 235 -8.85 -16.66 10.14
CA PRO A 235 -7.46 -16.95 10.51
C PRO A 235 -6.65 -15.66 10.69
N GLU A 236 -5.91 -15.55 11.79
CA GLU A 236 -5.08 -14.37 12.09
C GLU A 236 -4.00 -14.10 11.06
N THR A 237 -3.50 -15.15 10.42
CA THR A 237 -2.51 -15.06 9.34
C THR A 237 -3.08 -14.47 8.05
N LYS A 238 -4.41 -14.48 7.88
CA LYS A 238 -5.13 -13.99 6.69
C LYS A 238 -5.87 -12.67 6.93
N ARG A 239 -5.65 -11.99 8.06
CA ARG A 239 -6.32 -10.72 8.35
C ARG A 239 -5.39 -9.66 8.89
N GLY A 240 -5.77 -8.40 8.64
CA GLY A 240 -5.21 -7.21 9.27
C GLY A 240 -5.79 -6.94 10.65
N GLY A 241 -5.97 -5.66 10.97
CA GLY A 241 -6.37 -5.21 12.31
C GLY A 241 -7.86 -4.88 12.48
N SER A 242 -8.65 -4.89 11.42
CA SER A 242 -10.08 -4.53 11.44
C SER A 242 -10.96 -5.75 11.25
N ILE A 243 -12.19 -5.68 11.75
CA ILE A 243 -13.23 -6.70 11.52
C ILE A 243 -14.38 -6.05 10.74
N MET A 244 -14.74 -6.67 9.63
CA MET A 244 -15.85 -6.25 8.77
C MET A 244 -16.94 -7.32 8.79
N VAL A 245 -18.17 -6.88 9.01
CA VAL A 245 -19.36 -7.73 9.03
C VAL A 245 -20.32 -7.32 7.92
N ARG A 246 -21.13 -8.25 7.44
CA ARG A 246 -22.26 -7.94 6.55
C ARG A 246 -23.48 -7.67 7.42
N LEU A 247 -24.06 -6.48 7.27
CA LEU A 247 -25.33 -6.15 7.90
C LEU A 247 -26.49 -6.78 7.13
N PRO A 248 -27.59 -7.16 7.82
CA PRO A 248 -28.84 -7.51 7.15
C PRO A 248 -29.39 -6.35 6.30
N ASP A 249 -30.06 -6.63 5.19
CA ASP A 249 -30.62 -5.62 4.30
C ASP A 249 -31.57 -4.64 5.00
N ALA A 250 -32.25 -5.12 6.06
CA ALA A 250 -33.13 -4.29 6.90
C ALA A 250 -32.40 -3.27 7.77
N LEU A 251 -31.07 -3.35 7.89
CA LEU A 251 -30.22 -2.46 8.71
C LEU A 251 -29.19 -1.75 7.82
N PRO A 252 -29.53 -0.67 7.12
CA PRO A 252 -28.57 0.06 6.30
C PRO A 252 -27.39 0.59 7.11
N ALA A 253 -26.17 0.38 6.64
CA ALA A 253 -24.93 0.76 7.33
C ALA A 253 -24.90 2.24 7.77
N PRO A 254 -25.37 3.23 6.98
CA PRO A 254 -25.44 4.63 7.43
C PRO A 254 -26.28 4.83 8.68
N GLN A 255 -27.41 4.11 8.80
CA GLN A 255 -28.27 4.19 9.99
C GLN A 255 -27.60 3.61 11.23
N VAL A 256 -26.96 2.45 11.10
CA VAL A 256 -26.19 1.83 12.20
C VAL A 256 -25.08 2.76 12.65
N VAL A 257 -24.32 3.34 11.71
CA VAL A 257 -23.24 4.29 12.02
C VAL A 257 -23.76 5.52 12.74
N ALA A 258 -24.92 6.08 12.30
CA ALA A 258 -25.53 7.23 12.95
C ALA A 258 -25.93 6.90 14.40
N THR A 259 -26.55 5.73 14.64
CA THR A 259 -26.94 5.28 15.99
C THR A 259 -25.72 5.07 16.90
N LEU A 260 -24.61 4.52 16.37
CA LEU A 260 -23.40 4.28 17.17
C LEU A 260 -22.60 5.57 17.48
N ARG A 261 -22.88 6.66 16.79
CA ARG A 261 -22.23 7.99 17.01
C ARG A 261 -22.99 8.88 18.00
N ALA A 262 -24.25 8.56 18.28
CA ALA A 262 -25.10 9.27 19.23
C ALA A 262 -24.79 8.85 20.67
#